data_3fc4953f579028584437e954a163619d
#
_entry.id   3fc4953f579028584437e954a163619d
#
_cell.length_a   1.000
_cell.length_b   1.000
_cell.length_c   1.000
_cell.angle_alpha   90.00
_cell.angle_beta   90.00
_cell.angle_gamma   90.00
#
_symmetry.space_group_name_H-M   'P 1'
#
loop_
_entity.id
_entity.type
_entity.pdbx_description
1 polymer ?
#
loop_
_entity_poly.entity_id
_entity_poly.type
_entity_poly.pdbx_seq_one_letter_code
_entity_poly.pdbx_strand_id
1 'polypeptide(L)'
;NTGFSTAITITDLGSPLTSWTLGYSYAGNQQLAQGWSGTWSQTGQNVTVTNASWNGSLATSGSVQIGANFNYSGTNTSPTAFTLNGVACTGQTTGGGGTITASQTSLSVVQGSTGTVGVSLSSAPAGNVTVTTSRTSGNAGLSVTGGGTLTFTPVNYATSQNVTITADAASTGSATFTASATGYPAVTVTATETSSGGGGGPAPQLHVSGNKLLNTAGQQVILRGVDRSGTEYACVQGNGIFDGEVDQAAVSAMKSWGINAVRVPLNEACWNAESYVTAADAGTNYINSIKSYVSLLNSNGLVAILDLHWTDGAYTGPSAGCSSAQATCQKPMPDAAQAIPFWSSVAATFGGNDAVIFDLFNEPYASRADNNNSAEGWQCWATGSPCTGISYPVAGMQQMVTAVRGAGANNVIMLGGEEYSNDLTGWLQYEPTDPDHNLVASWHSYNFNSCSSQSCWTSQVAPVIAQVPVVAGEIGENDCAGSYINPLTAWLDSQNTSYLAWAWNADFNCSSGPGLVTDYVPGDPTAYGAAYKAHLASLGL
;
A
#
# COMPACT_ATOMS: atom_id res chain seq x y z
N ASN A 1 3.74 61.24 16.42
CA ASN A 1 3.30 60.27 17.44
C ASN A 1 2.55 59.16 16.73
N THR A 2 3.02 57.95 16.87
CA THR A 2 2.32 56.74 16.43
C THR A 2 1.55 56.18 17.64
N GLY A 3 0.34 55.74 17.43
CA GLY A 3 -0.52 55.13 18.44
C GLY A 3 -0.89 53.71 18.04
N PHE A 4 -1.32 52.90 18.99
CA PHE A 4 -1.89 51.60 18.78
C PHE A 4 -3.04 51.38 19.74
N SER A 5 -3.96 50.47 19.35
CA SER A 5 -5.01 49.97 20.19
C SER A 5 -4.64 48.58 20.67
N THR A 6 -4.96 48.25 21.92
CA THR A 6 -4.78 46.90 22.47
C THR A 6 -6.10 46.36 23.02
N ALA A 7 -6.31 45.07 22.90
CA ALA A 7 -7.36 44.33 23.57
C ALA A 7 -6.70 43.25 24.46
N ILE A 8 -7.15 43.13 25.69
CA ILE A 8 -6.66 42.15 26.65
C ILE A 8 -7.86 41.33 27.13
N THR A 9 -7.79 40.02 27.01
CA THR A 9 -8.80 39.10 27.58
C THR A 9 -8.22 38.51 28.87
N ILE A 10 -8.93 38.69 29.95
CA ILE A 10 -8.64 38.08 31.25
C ILE A 10 -9.56 36.87 31.38
N THR A 11 -9.00 35.68 31.60
CA THR A 11 -9.75 34.45 31.87
C THR A 11 -9.37 33.96 33.26
N ASP A 12 -10.35 33.75 34.11
CA ASP A 12 -10.13 33.21 35.46
C ASP A 12 -10.01 31.66 35.37
N LEU A 13 -8.85 31.12 35.68
CA LEU A 13 -8.59 29.68 35.73
C LEU A 13 -8.63 29.13 37.16
N GLY A 14 -8.87 29.99 38.14
CA GLY A 14 -8.87 29.67 39.57
C GLY A 14 -10.27 29.63 40.18
N SER A 15 -10.35 29.98 41.46
CA SER A 15 -11.61 30.17 42.17
C SER A 15 -12.29 31.48 41.73
N PRO A 16 -13.64 31.54 41.67
CA PRO A 16 -14.35 32.70 41.19
C PRO A 16 -13.93 34.01 41.86
N LEU A 17 -13.68 35.04 41.05
CA LEU A 17 -13.30 36.36 41.47
C LEU A 17 -14.54 37.25 41.65
N THR A 18 -14.53 38.09 42.68
CA THR A 18 -15.55 39.14 42.87
C THR A 18 -15.05 40.52 42.42
N SER A 19 -13.75 40.66 42.27
CA SER A 19 -13.08 41.84 41.73
C SER A 19 -11.70 41.44 41.19
N TRP A 20 -11.18 42.25 40.25
CA TRP A 20 -9.88 41.99 39.69
C TRP A 20 -9.10 43.29 39.45
N THR A 21 -7.79 43.16 39.56
CA THR A 21 -6.79 44.19 39.22
C THR A 21 -5.70 43.57 38.34
N LEU A 22 -5.59 44.01 37.10
CA LEU A 22 -4.54 43.61 36.17
C LEU A 22 -3.37 44.60 36.28
N GLY A 23 -2.14 44.08 36.42
CA GLY A 23 -0.91 44.87 36.38
C GLY A 23 0.04 44.35 35.33
N TYR A 24 0.70 45.25 34.57
CA TYR A 24 1.78 44.95 33.64
C TYR A 24 2.64 46.15 33.35
N SER A 25 3.79 45.97 32.70
CA SER A 25 4.72 47.06 32.37
C SER A 25 5.14 47.01 30.91
N TYR A 26 5.23 48.18 30.27
CA TYR A 26 5.89 48.33 28.98
C TYR A 26 7.40 48.51 29.16
N ALA A 27 8.21 47.94 28.25
CA ALA A 27 9.64 48.17 28.21
C ALA A 27 10.05 49.50 27.58
N GLY A 28 9.14 50.12 26.83
CA GLY A 28 9.36 51.39 26.10
C GLY A 28 8.67 52.60 26.71
N ASN A 29 8.36 53.57 25.85
CA ASN A 29 7.75 54.85 26.25
C ASN A 29 6.26 54.94 25.89
N GLN A 30 5.58 53.82 25.89
CA GLN A 30 4.11 53.74 25.69
C GLN A 30 3.40 54.54 26.77
N GLN A 31 2.48 55.44 26.32
CA GLN A 31 1.67 56.28 27.21
C GLN A 31 0.18 56.01 26.97
N LEU A 32 -0.53 55.74 28.04
CA LEU A 32 -1.98 55.55 28.02
C LEU A 32 -2.69 56.81 27.51
N ALA A 33 -3.45 56.71 26.43
CA ALA A 33 -4.27 57.76 25.90
C ALA A 33 -5.74 57.64 26.31
N GLN A 34 -6.28 56.43 26.26
CA GLN A 34 -7.67 56.16 26.66
C GLN A 34 -7.82 54.64 26.93
N GLY A 35 -8.62 54.27 27.93
CA GLY A 35 -8.98 52.89 28.20
C GLY A 35 -10.48 52.70 28.35
N TRP A 36 -10.97 51.47 28.10
CA TRP A 36 -12.37 51.08 28.24
C TRP A 36 -12.52 49.71 28.90
N SER A 37 -13.73 49.44 29.38
CA SER A 37 -14.07 48.21 30.11
C SER A 37 -13.28 47.98 31.40
N GLY A 38 -12.74 49.03 31.99
CA GLY A 38 -12.00 49.03 33.27
C GLY A 38 -11.54 50.44 33.62
N THR A 39 -11.09 50.63 34.84
CA THR A 39 -10.43 51.88 35.29
C THR A 39 -8.92 51.74 35.09
N TRP A 40 -8.39 52.50 34.14
CA TRP A 40 -7.00 52.43 33.69
C TRP A 40 -6.16 53.53 34.36
N SER A 41 -4.98 53.18 34.80
CA SER A 41 -3.98 54.12 35.29
C SER A 41 -2.60 53.71 34.84
N GLN A 42 -1.69 54.66 34.71
CA GLN A 42 -0.30 54.43 34.35
C GLN A 42 0.63 55.32 35.16
N THR A 43 1.70 54.75 35.71
CA THR A 43 2.79 55.45 36.38
C THR A 43 4.12 55.02 35.79
N GLY A 44 4.75 55.89 35.00
CA GLY A 44 5.93 55.50 34.22
C GLY A 44 5.61 54.40 33.22
N GLN A 45 6.31 53.30 33.32
CA GLN A 45 6.08 52.14 32.44
C GLN A 45 4.99 51.17 32.96
N ASN A 46 4.57 51.33 34.23
CA ASN A 46 3.62 50.42 34.87
C ASN A 46 2.20 50.83 34.58
N VAL A 47 1.41 49.92 34.08
CA VAL A 47 -0.02 50.04 33.81
C VAL A 47 -0.80 49.18 34.80
N THR A 48 -1.85 49.77 35.36
CA THR A 48 -2.77 49.09 36.27
C THR A 48 -4.20 49.31 35.75
N VAL A 49 -4.99 48.24 35.72
CA VAL A 49 -6.40 48.27 35.34
C VAL A 49 -7.21 47.56 36.40
N THR A 50 -8.18 48.28 36.97
CA THR A 50 -9.16 47.69 37.90
C THR A 50 -10.48 47.49 37.17
N ASN A 51 -11.26 46.47 37.56
CA ASN A 51 -12.57 46.20 36.98
C ASN A 51 -13.52 47.41 37.06
N ALA A 52 -14.38 47.52 36.07
CA ALA A 52 -15.55 48.39 36.13
C ALA A 52 -16.62 47.80 37.07
N SER A 53 -17.58 48.63 37.49
CA SER A 53 -18.64 48.22 38.43
C SER A 53 -19.48 47.01 37.95
N TRP A 54 -19.50 46.74 36.66
CA TRP A 54 -20.34 45.71 36.02
C TRP A 54 -19.56 44.43 35.60
N ASN A 55 -18.23 44.41 35.66
CA ASN A 55 -17.44 43.28 35.17
C ASN A 55 -16.39 42.75 36.18
N GLY A 56 -16.56 43.04 37.44
CA GLY A 56 -15.64 42.62 38.51
C GLY A 56 -15.80 41.15 38.88
N SER A 57 -16.96 40.54 38.66
CA SER A 57 -17.20 39.15 38.98
C SER A 57 -16.87 38.26 37.80
N LEU A 58 -15.95 37.31 37.98
CA LEU A 58 -15.57 36.29 37.01
C LEU A 58 -15.78 34.90 37.64
N ALA A 59 -16.55 34.06 37.00
CA ALA A 59 -16.66 32.66 37.38
C ALA A 59 -15.39 31.92 36.94
N THR A 60 -15.11 30.76 37.51
CA THR A 60 -14.07 29.86 37.00
C THR A 60 -14.31 29.60 35.50
N SER A 61 -13.26 29.75 34.67
CA SER A 61 -13.31 29.77 33.22
C SER A 61 -14.08 30.95 32.58
N GLY A 62 -14.56 31.88 33.36
CA GLY A 62 -15.17 33.11 32.87
C GLY A 62 -14.13 34.09 32.35
N SER A 63 -14.52 34.89 31.34
CA SER A 63 -13.61 35.84 30.71
C SER A 63 -14.19 37.24 30.62
N VAL A 64 -13.34 38.24 30.67
CA VAL A 64 -13.66 39.65 30.37
C VAL A 64 -12.64 40.23 29.39
N GLN A 65 -13.12 41.04 28.45
CA GLN A 65 -12.24 41.76 27.51
C GLN A 65 -12.21 43.24 27.89
N ILE A 66 -11.01 43.80 27.99
CA ILE A 66 -10.71 45.21 28.24
C ILE A 66 -9.84 45.74 27.10
N GLY A 67 -9.76 47.05 26.91
CA GLY A 67 -8.90 47.60 25.89
C GLY A 67 -8.48 49.03 26.17
N ALA A 68 -7.43 49.45 25.47
CA ALA A 68 -6.91 50.81 25.58
C ALA A 68 -6.20 51.27 24.30
N ASN A 69 -6.09 52.57 24.13
CA ASN A 69 -5.23 53.25 23.17
C ASN A 69 -4.00 53.80 23.86
N PHE A 70 -2.85 53.59 23.25
CA PHE A 70 -1.56 54.12 23.69
C PHE A 70 -0.90 54.91 22.60
N ASN A 71 -0.17 55.96 23.01
CA ASN A 71 0.77 56.68 22.14
C ASN A 71 2.19 56.20 22.46
N TYR A 72 3.07 56.17 21.46
CA TYR A 72 4.48 55.84 21.65
C TYR A 72 5.34 56.48 20.59
N SER A 73 6.66 56.45 20.80
CA SER A 73 7.67 56.79 19.82
C SER A 73 8.80 55.77 19.85
N GLY A 74 9.28 55.32 18.70
CA GLY A 74 10.31 54.26 18.62
C GLY A 74 9.74 52.85 18.60
N THR A 75 10.37 51.96 19.34
CA THR A 75 9.98 50.51 19.33
C THR A 75 8.74 50.27 20.19
N ASN A 76 7.78 49.53 19.65
CA ASN A 76 6.58 49.13 20.36
C ASN A 76 6.65 47.63 20.72
N THR A 77 7.28 47.31 21.85
CA THR A 77 7.39 45.94 22.36
C THR A 77 6.22 45.63 23.29
N SER A 78 5.56 44.50 23.05
CA SER A 78 4.46 44.04 23.93
C SER A 78 4.99 43.66 25.34
N PRO A 79 4.18 43.88 26.40
CA PRO A 79 4.48 43.36 27.73
C PRO A 79 4.62 41.84 27.73
N THR A 80 5.53 41.31 28.50
CA THR A 80 5.80 39.86 28.58
C THR A 80 5.34 39.24 29.90
N ALA A 81 4.98 40.07 30.89
CA ALA A 81 4.53 39.63 32.21
C ALA A 81 3.28 40.40 32.63
N PHE A 82 2.31 39.67 33.14
CA PHE A 82 1.07 40.22 33.71
C PHE A 82 0.81 39.65 35.08
N THR A 83 0.14 40.42 35.93
CA THR A 83 -0.34 39.96 37.23
C THR A 83 -1.84 40.21 37.34
N LEU A 84 -2.58 39.31 37.94
CA LEU A 84 -3.99 39.48 38.29
C LEU A 84 -4.11 39.39 39.83
N ASN A 85 -4.61 40.46 40.46
CA ASN A 85 -4.65 40.57 41.91
C ASN A 85 -3.29 40.29 42.60
N GLY A 86 -2.18 40.70 41.94
CA GLY A 86 -0.83 40.49 42.43
C GLY A 86 -0.24 39.09 42.17
N VAL A 87 -1.02 38.16 41.63
CA VAL A 87 -0.57 36.82 41.27
C VAL A 87 -0.15 36.83 39.79
N ALA A 88 1.00 36.25 39.47
CA ALA A 88 1.50 36.16 38.09
C ALA A 88 0.53 35.35 37.25
N CYS A 89 0.15 35.91 36.09
CA CYS A 89 -0.68 35.22 35.10
C CYS A 89 0.15 34.17 34.39
N THR A 90 -0.37 32.96 34.26
CA THR A 90 0.23 31.83 33.51
C THR A 90 -0.09 31.83 32.04
N GLY A 91 -0.96 32.76 31.58
CA GLY A 91 -1.36 32.94 30.20
C GLY A 91 -0.23 33.57 29.37
N GLN A 92 -0.08 33.06 28.16
CA GLN A 92 0.92 33.59 27.21
C GLN A 92 0.48 34.94 26.65
N THR A 93 1.44 35.86 26.52
CA THR A 93 1.26 37.05 25.70
C THR A 93 1.32 36.65 24.24
N THR A 94 0.17 36.40 23.65
CA THR A 94 0.09 36.18 22.20
C THR A 94 0.29 37.50 21.49
N GLY A 95 1.50 37.79 21.09
CA GLY A 95 1.80 38.83 20.12
C GLY A 95 1.35 38.37 18.73
N GLY A 96 0.05 38.57 18.42
CA GLY A 96 -0.56 38.18 17.15
C GLY A 96 -1.50 36.97 17.35
N GLY A 97 -2.80 37.18 17.26
CA GLY A 97 -3.86 36.19 17.51
C GLY A 97 -3.93 35.06 16.47
N GLY A 98 -2.85 34.28 16.28
CA GLY A 98 -2.77 33.15 15.38
C GLY A 98 -2.53 31.84 16.10
N THR A 99 -2.88 30.74 15.44
CA THR A 99 -2.59 29.37 15.87
C THR A 99 -1.64 28.71 14.88
N ILE A 100 -0.87 27.72 15.35
CA ILE A 100 -0.20 26.78 14.45
C ILE A 100 -1.28 25.84 13.90
N THR A 101 -1.30 25.67 12.58
CA THR A 101 -2.20 24.74 11.88
C THR A 101 -1.40 23.62 11.24
N ALA A 102 -1.89 22.40 11.36
CA ALA A 102 -1.37 21.24 10.66
C ALA A 102 -2.35 20.85 9.55
N SER A 103 -1.85 20.44 8.38
CA SER A 103 -2.68 19.99 7.26
C SER A 103 -3.52 18.76 7.59
N GLN A 104 -3.06 17.97 8.58
CA GLN A 104 -3.73 16.80 9.11
C GLN A 104 -3.29 16.54 10.55
N THR A 105 -4.16 15.92 11.35
CA THR A 105 -3.87 15.55 12.75
C THR A 105 -3.48 14.09 12.92
N SER A 106 -3.67 13.29 11.88
CA SER A 106 -3.25 11.89 11.79
C SER A 106 -2.48 11.66 10.49
N LEU A 107 -1.41 10.87 10.56
CA LEU A 107 -0.55 10.51 9.43
C LEU A 107 -0.23 9.03 9.52
N SER A 108 -0.47 8.26 8.46
CA SER A 108 0.03 6.90 8.33
C SER A 108 1.37 6.92 7.60
N VAL A 109 2.38 6.26 8.15
CA VAL A 109 3.72 6.15 7.56
C VAL A 109 4.09 4.68 7.53
N VAL A 110 4.30 4.15 6.33
CA VAL A 110 4.72 2.76 6.16
C VAL A 110 6.15 2.59 6.65
N GLN A 111 6.47 1.46 7.29
CA GLN A 111 7.84 1.09 7.70
C GLN A 111 8.85 1.34 6.57
N GLY A 112 10.00 1.92 6.89
CA GLY A 112 11.05 2.27 5.93
C GLY A 112 10.72 3.44 5.00
N SER A 113 9.54 4.06 5.12
CA SER A 113 9.07 5.15 4.25
C SER A 113 9.01 6.49 5.00
N THR A 114 8.63 7.54 4.28
CA THR A 114 8.44 8.88 4.82
C THR A 114 7.03 9.38 4.56
N GLY A 115 6.50 10.16 5.51
CA GLY A 115 5.26 10.91 5.31
C GLY A 115 5.47 12.39 5.61
N THR A 116 4.62 13.25 5.10
CA THR A 116 4.73 14.70 5.30
C THR A 116 3.48 15.30 5.92
N VAL A 117 3.69 16.30 6.78
CA VAL A 117 2.62 17.14 7.36
C VAL A 117 2.95 18.58 7.05
N GLY A 118 2.03 19.27 6.41
CA GLY A 118 2.15 20.70 6.17
C GLY A 118 1.81 21.49 7.44
N VAL A 119 2.67 22.44 7.82
CA VAL A 119 2.47 23.35 8.94
C VAL A 119 2.40 24.79 8.44
N SER A 120 1.47 25.57 8.98
CA SER A 120 1.31 27.01 8.70
C SER A 120 0.82 27.76 9.94
N LEU A 121 0.73 29.10 9.85
CA LEU A 121 0.10 29.92 10.88
C LEU A 121 -1.24 30.47 10.36
N SER A 122 -2.23 30.57 11.22
CA SER A 122 -3.57 31.04 10.85
C SER A 122 -3.66 32.58 10.65
N SER A 123 -2.68 33.34 11.14
CA SER A 123 -2.62 34.80 10.97
C SER A 123 -1.18 35.29 10.87
N ALA A 124 -0.99 36.46 10.22
CA ALA A 124 0.33 37.06 10.05
C ALA A 124 0.97 37.42 11.41
N PRO A 125 2.17 36.92 11.70
CA PRO A 125 2.90 37.29 12.91
C PRO A 125 3.48 38.71 12.77
N ALA A 126 3.70 39.37 13.90
CA ALA A 126 4.34 40.70 13.90
C ALA A 126 5.85 40.65 13.53
N GLY A 127 6.47 39.51 13.60
CA GLY A 127 7.87 39.22 13.26
C GLY A 127 8.05 37.76 12.89
N ASN A 128 9.28 37.33 12.66
CA ASN A 128 9.55 35.93 12.33
C ASN A 128 9.22 35.02 13.53
N VAL A 129 8.49 33.92 13.26
CA VAL A 129 8.13 32.88 14.22
C VAL A 129 8.82 31.58 13.82
N THR A 130 9.56 31.00 14.75
CA THR A 130 10.18 29.69 14.59
C THR A 130 9.28 28.63 15.22
N VAL A 131 8.76 27.72 14.40
CA VAL A 131 7.99 26.53 14.85
C VAL A 131 8.93 25.33 14.86
N THR A 132 9.01 24.65 16.01
CA THR A 132 9.76 23.41 16.14
C THR A 132 8.81 22.23 16.30
N THR A 133 9.07 21.16 15.54
CA THR A 133 8.32 19.91 15.62
C THR A 133 9.20 18.79 16.15
N SER A 134 8.76 18.10 17.18
CA SER A 134 9.49 16.98 17.77
C SER A 134 8.54 15.89 18.22
N ARG A 135 9.04 14.64 18.30
CA ARG A 135 8.31 13.52 18.90
C ARG A 135 8.23 13.71 20.40
N THR A 136 7.03 13.68 20.96
CA THR A 136 6.78 13.88 22.40
C THR A 136 6.42 12.58 23.11
N SER A 137 5.95 11.56 22.40
CA SER A 137 5.65 10.24 22.98
C SER A 137 5.53 9.16 21.91
N GLY A 138 5.45 7.90 22.32
CA GLY A 138 5.13 6.75 21.45
C GLY A 138 6.34 6.12 20.76
N ASN A 139 6.11 5.46 19.63
CA ASN A 139 7.08 4.62 18.91
C ASN A 139 8.37 5.39 18.56
N ALA A 140 9.52 4.85 18.98
CA ALA A 140 10.83 5.45 18.72
C ALA A 140 11.31 5.30 17.27
N GLY A 141 10.74 4.36 16.51
CA GLY A 141 11.01 4.17 15.11
C GLY A 141 10.53 5.32 14.22
N LEU A 142 9.55 6.10 14.70
CA LEU A 142 9.09 7.31 14.02
C LEU A 142 9.92 8.52 14.45
N SER A 143 10.49 9.25 13.50
CA SER A 143 11.34 10.42 13.77
C SER A 143 11.15 11.54 12.75
N VAL A 144 11.35 12.80 13.18
CA VAL A 144 11.40 13.95 12.26
C VAL A 144 12.76 13.98 11.57
N THR A 145 12.77 13.89 10.24
CA THR A 145 13.99 13.89 9.42
C THR A 145 14.13 15.10 8.52
N GLY A 146 13.05 15.86 8.32
CA GLY A 146 13.05 17.11 7.54
C GLY A 146 12.03 18.10 8.09
N GLY A 147 12.31 19.40 7.99
CA GLY A 147 11.40 20.45 8.44
C GLY A 147 11.13 20.50 9.94
N GLY A 148 11.99 19.89 10.77
CA GLY A 148 11.83 19.91 12.23
C GLY A 148 11.90 21.33 12.85
N THR A 149 12.42 22.30 12.11
CA THR A 149 12.41 23.72 12.46
C THR A 149 12.00 24.52 11.22
N LEU A 150 10.88 25.22 11.32
CA LEU A 150 10.29 26.04 10.24
C LEU A 150 10.23 27.50 10.66
N THR A 151 10.48 28.41 9.73
CA THR A 151 10.40 29.85 9.99
C THR A 151 9.27 30.47 9.19
N PHE A 152 8.33 31.09 9.91
CA PHE A 152 7.22 31.85 9.35
C PHE A 152 7.44 33.34 9.55
N THR A 153 7.29 34.08 8.46
CA THR A 153 7.40 35.54 8.43
C THR A 153 6.02 36.17 8.23
N PRO A 154 5.85 37.49 8.41
CA PRO A 154 4.59 38.17 8.10
C PRO A 154 4.10 37.98 6.65
N VAL A 155 4.98 37.55 5.73
CA VAL A 155 4.67 37.38 4.29
C VAL A 155 4.33 35.93 3.95
N ASN A 156 5.03 34.95 4.55
CA ASN A 156 4.84 33.52 4.19
C ASN A 156 4.05 32.70 5.24
N TYR A 157 3.50 33.33 6.25
CA TYR A 157 2.87 32.66 7.41
C TYR A 157 1.77 31.65 7.02
N ALA A 158 1.00 31.95 5.98
CA ALA A 158 -0.10 31.09 5.49
C ALA A 158 0.39 30.01 4.49
N THR A 159 1.63 30.13 4.00
CA THR A 159 2.20 29.12 3.10
C THR A 159 2.60 27.90 3.90
N SER A 160 2.01 26.75 3.57
CA SER A 160 2.32 25.49 4.22
C SER A 160 3.77 25.09 3.97
N GLN A 161 4.51 24.77 5.03
CA GLN A 161 5.87 24.23 5.00
C GLN A 161 5.85 22.80 5.54
N ASN A 162 6.55 21.88 4.89
CA ASN A 162 6.47 20.47 5.19
C ASN A 162 7.40 20.05 6.34
N VAL A 163 6.85 19.28 7.27
CA VAL A 163 7.59 18.46 8.24
C VAL A 163 7.59 17.03 7.71
N THR A 164 8.76 16.43 7.56
CA THR A 164 8.92 15.05 7.11
C THR A 164 9.13 14.15 8.33
N ILE A 165 8.29 13.13 8.44
CA ILE A 165 8.38 12.07 9.46
C ILE A 165 8.78 10.78 8.75
N THR A 166 9.84 10.15 9.21
CA THR A 166 10.37 8.88 8.71
C THR A 166 10.08 7.77 9.70
N ALA A 167 9.63 6.64 9.17
CA ALA A 167 9.46 5.39 9.89
C ALA A 167 10.69 4.50 9.68
N ASP A 168 11.15 3.81 10.73
CA ASP A 168 12.20 2.80 10.59
C ASP A 168 11.67 1.53 9.89
N ALA A 169 12.54 0.56 9.61
CA ALA A 169 12.14 -0.66 8.91
C ALA A 169 11.76 -1.81 9.87
N ALA A 170 11.82 -1.61 11.19
CA ALA A 170 11.79 -2.70 12.16
C ALA A 170 10.65 -2.60 13.19
N SER A 171 10.07 -1.41 13.42
CA SER A 171 9.06 -1.20 14.44
C SER A 171 7.66 -0.94 13.84
N THR A 172 6.65 -1.04 14.66
CA THR A 172 5.27 -0.61 14.34
C THR A 172 4.68 0.11 15.54
N GLY A 173 3.66 0.91 15.30
CA GLY A 173 2.94 1.61 16.37
C GLY A 173 2.89 3.12 16.17
N SER A 174 2.22 3.82 17.07
CA SER A 174 1.98 5.25 16.93
C SER A 174 2.93 6.10 17.76
N ALA A 175 3.23 7.30 17.28
CA ALA A 175 3.93 8.34 18.01
C ALA A 175 3.20 9.67 17.87
N THR A 176 3.28 10.50 18.92
CA THR A 176 2.76 11.86 18.90
C THR A 176 3.90 12.84 18.64
N PHE A 177 3.68 13.69 17.65
CA PHE A 177 4.54 14.82 17.32
C PHE A 177 3.86 16.12 17.72
N THR A 178 4.61 17.03 18.28
CA THR A 178 4.10 18.34 18.71
C THR A 178 4.86 19.43 17.98
N ALA A 179 4.13 20.25 17.22
CA ALA A 179 4.64 21.48 16.64
C ALA A 179 4.33 22.64 17.60
N SER A 180 5.35 23.37 18.00
CA SER A 180 5.25 24.42 19.02
C SER A 180 6.08 25.64 18.66
N ALA A 181 5.63 26.81 19.08
CA ALA A 181 6.36 28.08 19.02
C ALA A 181 6.00 28.95 20.22
N THR A 182 6.92 29.78 20.66
CA THR A 182 6.64 30.72 21.75
C THR A 182 5.51 31.66 21.39
N GLY A 183 4.48 31.71 22.23
CA GLY A 183 3.32 32.59 22.04
C GLY A 183 2.21 31.98 21.15
N TYR A 184 2.30 30.72 20.76
CA TYR A 184 1.28 30.01 19.96
C TYR A 184 0.83 28.74 20.68
N PRO A 185 -0.46 28.41 20.66
CA PRO A 185 -0.92 27.09 21.08
C PRO A 185 -0.22 26.01 20.24
N ALA A 186 0.29 24.98 20.91
CA ALA A 186 0.90 23.86 20.24
C ALA A 186 -0.15 23.01 19.51
N VAL A 187 0.22 22.42 18.38
CA VAL A 187 -0.60 21.46 17.65
C VAL A 187 0.07 20.09 17.68
N THR A 188 -0.74 19.04 17.83
CA THR A 188 -0.26 17.66 17.86
C THR A 188 -0.70 16.94 16.60
N VAL A 189 0.18 16.06 16.10
CA VAL A 189 -0.05 15.13 15.02
C VAL A 189 0.30 13.74 15.51
N THR A 190 -0.61 12.79 15.35
CA THR A 190 -0.34 11.38 15.61
C THR A 190 0.11 10.71 14.32
N ALA A 191 1.36 10.29 14.24
CA ALA A 191 1.83 9.43 13.17
C ALA A 191 1.73 7.98 13.62
N THR A 192 1.15 7.14 12.77
CA THR A 192 1.08 5.68 12.99
C THR A 192 1.97 5.01 11.98
N GLU A 193 2.97 4.32 12.48
CA GLU A 193 3.79 3.43 11.68
C GLU A 193 3.03 2.14 11.47
N THR A 194 2.63 1.93 10.23
CA THR A 194 1.98 0.69 9.81
C THR A 194 3.04 -0.28 9.34
N SER A 195 2.86 -1.57 9.65
CA SER A 195 3.72 -2.58 9.06
C SER A 195 3.67 -2.43 7.55
N SER A 196 4.81 -2.49 6.93
CA SER A 196 4.89 -2.62 5.49
C SER A 196 4.26 -3.98 5.15
N GLY A 197 2.98 -3.97 4.89
CA GLY A 197 2.33 -5.10 4.18
C GLY A 197 2.88 -5.24 2.75
N GLY A 198 3.90 -4.44 2.42
CA GLY A 198 4.77 -4.48 1.26
C GLY A 198 6.09 -3.83 1.63
N GLY A 199 7.07 -4.64 2.04
CA GLY A 199 8.34 -4.21 2.61
C GLY A 199 9.12 -3.21 1.76
N GLY A 200 9.65 -2.17 2.39
CA GLY A 200 10.72 -1.34 1.86
C GLY A 200 12.11 -2.02 1.95
N GLY A 201 12.14 -3.32 2.14
CA GLY A 201 13.29 -4.22 2.01
C GLY A 201 13.12 -5.14 0.81
N PRO A 202 14.10 -6.01 0.52
CA PRO A 202 13.95 -7.03 -0.51
C PRO A 202 12.76 -7.95 -0.18
N ALA A 203 12.14 -8.51 -1.24
CA ALA A 203 11.02 -9.43 -1.10
C ALA A 203 11.37 -10.61 -0.16
N PRO A 204 10.42 -11.10 0.65
CA PRO A 204 10.69 -12.19 1.56
C PRO A 204 11.04 -13.47 0.80
N GLN A 205 12.06 -14.18 1.28
CA GLN A 205 12.38 -15.52 0.82
C GLN A 205 11.37 -16.49 1.43
N LEU A 206 10.71 -17.30 0.61
CA LEU A 206 9.54 -18.10 0.99
C LEU A 206 9.83 -19.60 0.97
N HIS A 207 9.15 -20.31 1.84
CA HIS A 207 9.08 -21.78 1.83
C HIS A 207 7.74 -22.25 2.38
N VAL A 208 7.36 -23.48 2.06
CA VAL A 208 6.15 -24.12 2.58
C VAL A 208 6.44 -24.78 3.94
N SER A 209 5.51 -24.63 4.89
CA SER A 209 5.52 -25.37 6.14
C SER A 209 4.09 -25.74 6.53
N GLY A 210 3.74 -27.01 6.42
CA GLY A 210 2.36 -27.47 6.53
C GLY A 210 1.49 -26.79 5.49
N ASN A 211 0.42 -26.15 5.91
CA ASN A 211 -0.50 -25.44 5.02
C ASN A 211 -0.21 -23.91 4.91
N LYS A 212 1.05 -23.49 5.11
CA LYS A 212 1.43 -22.08 5.15
C LYS A 212 2.64 -21.78 4.29
N LEU A 213 2.66 -20.58 3.70
CA LEU A 213 3.87 -19.94 3.20
C LEU A 213 4.53 -19.19 4.37
N LEU A 214 5.80 -19.47 4.64
CA LEU A 214 6.58 -18.81 5.68
C LEU A 214 7.77 -18.08 5.07
N ASN A 215 8.20 -16.99 5.71
CA ASN A 215 9.48 -16.36 5.43
C ASN A 215 10.62 -17.04 6.22
N THR A 216 11.86 -16.61 6.02
CA THR A 216 13.04 -17.14 6.71
C THR A 216 13.02 -16.94 8.23
N ALA A 217 12.19 -16.03 8.75
CA ALA A 217 11.98 -15.84 10.19
C ALA A 217 10.89 -16.74 10.76
N GLY A 218 10.28 -17.62 9.93
CA GLY A 218 9.19 -18.51 10.33
C GLY A 218 7.83 -17.83 10.47
N GLN A 219 7.69 -16.60 9.97
CA GLN A 219 6.43 -15.86 9.99
C GLN A 219 5.62 -16.20 8.75
N GLN A 220 4.30 -16.37 8.91
CA GLN A 220 3.41 -16.57 7.77
C GLN A 220 3.36 -15.35 6.89
N VAL A 221 3.47 -15.56 5.58
CA VAL A 221 3.30 -14.54 4.55
C VAL A 221 2.02 -14.84 3.79
N ILE A 222 1.14 -13.85 3.71
CA ILE A 222 -0.06 -13.89 2.88
C ILE A 222 0.17 -12.95 1.70
N LEU A 223 0.13 -13.50 0.49
CA LEU A 223 0.30 -12.74 -0.73
C LEU A 223 -1.04 -12.09 -1.09
N ARG A 224 -1.00 -10.78 -1.29
CA ARG A 224 -2.11 -9.97 -1.81
C ARG A 224 -1.58 -9.20 -2.99
N GLY A 225 -1.88 -9.69 -4.17
CA GLY A 225 -1.17 -9.27 -5.37
C GLY A 225 -2.05 -8.96 -6.55
N VAL A 226 -1.39 -8.80 -7.66
CA VAL A 226 -2.00 -8.63 -8.99
C VAL A 226 -1.27 -9.48 -10.02
N ASP A 227 -1.96 -9.81 -11.10
CA ASP A 227 -1.37 -10.34 -12.30
C ASP A 227 -0.99 -9.18 -13.23
N ARG A 228 0.27 -9.13 -13.69
CA ARG A 228 0.74 -8.18 -14.69
C ARG A 228 0.81 -8.87 -16.05
N SER A 229 -0.35 -8.96 -16.70
CA SER A 229 -0.47 -9.58 -18.03
C SER A 229 0.29 -8.79 -19.09
N GLY A 230 0.56 -9.40 -20.23
CA GLY A 230 1.24 -8.80 -21.36
C GLY A 230 2.42 -9.61 -21.88
N THR A 231 3.21 -10.17 -20.99
CA THR A 231 4.41 -10.94 -21.35
C THR A 231 4.09 -12.31 -21.99
N GLU A 232 2.88 -12.81 -21.80
CA GLU A 232 2.39 -14.06 -22.40
C GLU A 232 2.01 -13.91 -23.88
N TYR A 233 1.62 -12.71 -24.33
CA TYR A 233 1.13 -12.50 -25.69
C TYR A 233 1.94 -11.48 -26.52
N ALA A 234 2.47 -10.42 -25.91
CA ALA A 234 3.10 -9.33 -26.67
C ALA A 234 4.22 -9.84 -27.59
N CYS A 235 5.06 -10.74 -27.07
CA CYS A 235 6.21 -11.27 -27.78
C CYS A 235 5.82 -12.12 -29.02
N VAL A 236 4.83 -12.99 -28.93
CA VAL A 236 4.37 -13.81 -30.07
C VAL A 236 3.56 -13.01 -31.07
N GLN A 237 3.04 -11.85 -30.66
CA GLN A 237 2.32 -10.92 -31.55
C GLN A 237 3.28 -9.92 -32.24
N GLY A 238 4.57 -9.90 -31.85
CA GLY A 238 5.57 -8.96 -32.40
C GLY A 238 5.39 -7.52 -31.90
N ASN A 239 4.80 -7.35 -30.72
CA ASN A 239 4.53 -6.06 -30.08
C ASN A 239 5.54 -5.72 -28.96
N GLY A 240 6.70 -6.37 -28.93
CA GLY A 240 7.68 -6.25 -27.85
C GLY A 240 7.49 -7.32 -26.78
N ILE A 241 8.11 -7.14 -25.61
CA ILE A 241 8.08 -8.14 -24.53
C ILE A 241 7.00 -7.81 -23.49
N PHE A 242 6.73 -6.54 -23.27
CA PHE A 242 5.68 -6.04 -22.37
C PHE A 242 4.68 -5.20 -23.18
N ASP A 243 3.45 -5.16 -22.74
CA ASP A 243 2.38 -4.38 -23.36
C ASP A 243 2.21 -2.98 -22.75
N GLY A 244 3.08 -2.57 -21.85
CA GLY A 244 3.06 -1.27 -21.16
C GLY A 244 4.18 -1.14 -20.14
N GLU A 245 4.05 -0.14 -19.27
CA GLU A 245 5.08 0.23 -18.31
C GLU A 245 5.33 -0.87 -17.28
N VAL A 246 6.62 -1.16 -17.06
CA VAL A 246 7.13 -2.11 -16.07
C VAL A 246 8.32 -1.52 -15.30
N ASP A 247 8.37 -0.20 -15.21
CA ASP A 247 9.42 0.56 -14.55
C ASP A 247 9.14 0.80 -13.04
N GLN A 248 10.01 1.57 -12.39
CA GLN A 248 9.87 1.91 -10.98
C GLN A 248 8.56 2.66 -10.70
N ALA A 249 8.05 3.47 -11.63
CA ALA A 249 6.81 4.22 -11.42
C ALA A 249 5.60 3.27 -11.42
N ALA A 250 5.54 2.31 -12.34
CA ALA A 250 4.50 1.28 -12.38
C ALA A 250 4.53 0.38 -11.13
N VAL A 251 5.73 -0.03 -10.67
CA VAL A 251 5.87 -0.80 -9.41
C VAL A 251 5.43 0.03 -8.21
N SER A 252 5.75 1.32 -8.18
CA SER A 252 5.31 2.22 -7.09
C SER A 252 3.79 2.41 -7.08
N ALA A 253 3.15 2.45 -8.26
CA ALA A 253 1.70 2.49 -8.38
C ALA A 253 1.04 1.23 -7.78
N MET A 254 1.54 0.03 -8.12
CA MET A 254 1.08 -1.23 -7.51
C MET A 254 1.24 -1.21 -5.98
N LYS A 255 2.41 -0.80 -5.48
CA LYS A 255 2.66 -0.71 -4.03
C LYS A 255 1.74 0.27 -3.32
N SER A 256 1.28 1.33 -3.99
CA SER A 256 0.33 2.29 -3.42
C SER A 256 -1.03 1.68 -3.09
N TRP A 257 -1.32 0.48 -3.63
CA TRP A 257 -2.52 -0.29 -3.30
C TRP A 257 -2.30 -1.29 -2.15
N GLY A 258 -1.09 -1.37 -1.58
CA GLY A 258 -0.75 -2.38 -0.57
C GLY A 258 -0.38 -3.76 -1.15
N ILE A 259 -0.11 -3.85 -2.45
CA ILE A 259 0.27 -5.08 -3.15
C ILE A 259 1.65 -5.54 -2.68
N ASN A 260 1.81 -6.84 -2.40
CA ASN A 260 3.06 -7.48 -1.98
C ASN A 260 3.53 -8.63 -2.89
N ALA A 261 2.78 -8.95 -3.95
CA ALA A 261 3.14 -9.97 -4.94
C ALA A 261 2.66 -9.58 -6.33
N VAL A 262 3.41 -9.96 -7.36
CA VAL A 262 3.05 -9.79 -8.77
C VAL A 262 3.24 -11.11 -9.49
N ARG A 263 2.17 -11.64 -10.12
CA ARG A 263 2.22 -12.77 -11.02
C ARG A 263 2.50 -12.27 -12.43
N VAL A 264 3.52 -12.85 -13.05
CA VAL A 264 4.05 -12.47 -14.37
C VAL A 264 3.83 -13.65 -15.30
N PRO A 265 2.83 -13.58 -16.17
CA PRO A 265 2.55 -14.63 -17.16
C PRO A 265 3.69 -14.70 -18.18
N LEU A 266 4.18 -15.89 -18.48
CA LEU A 266 5.25 -16.12 -19.44
C LEU A 266 4.75 -16.94 -20.62
N ASN A 267 5.50 -16.83 -21.73
CA ASN A 267 5.32 -17.59 -22.95
C ASN A 267 6.53 -18.48 -23.20
N GLU A 268 6.33 -19.80 -23.32
CA GLU A 268 7.46 -20.72 -23.52
C GLU A 268 8.19 -20.50 -24.84
N ALA A 269 7.44 -20.15 -25.90
CA ALA A 269 8.06 -19.94 -27.22
C ALA A 269 8.97 -18.71 -27.24
N CYS A 270 8.57 -17.66 -26.52
CA CYS A 270 9.40 -16.46 -26.37
C CYS A 270 10.63 -16.74 -25.51
N TRP A 271 10.49 -17.52 -24.44
CA TRP A 271 11.60 -17.92 -23.58
C TRP A 271 12.58 -18.84 -24.32
N ASN A 272 12.07 -19.87 -25.01
CA ASN A 272 12.86 -20.88 -25.72
C ASN A 272 13.38 -20.41 -27.09
N ALA A 273 13.02 -19.20 -27.54
CA ALA A 273 13.39 -18.62 -28.83
C ALA A 273 12.88 -19.45 -30.02
N GLU A 274 11.61 -19.83 -30.00
CA GLU A 274 10.98 -20.56 -31.09
C GLU A 274 11.05 -19.74 -32.39
N SER A 275 11.22 -20.43 -33.51
CA SER A 275 11.56 -19.83 -34.81
C SER A 275 10.49 -18.88 -35.37
N TYR A 276 9.28 -18.96 -34.89
CA TYR A 276 8.17 -18.08 -35.28
C TYR A 276 8.07 -16.79 -34.44
N VAL A 277 8.85 -16.69 -33.35
CA VAL A 277 8.93 -15.46 -32.54
C VAL A 277 10.05 -14.58 -33.07
N THR A 278 9.84 -13.27 -33.13
CA THR A 278 10.90 -12.36 -33.59
C THR A 278 12.09 -12.41 -32.64
N ALA A 279 13.31 -12.40 -33.17
CA ALA A 279 14.53 -12.49 -32.35
C ALA A 279 14.68 -11.31 -31.36
N ALA A 280 14.03 -10.18 -31.63
CA ALA A 280 14.02 -9.03 -30.72
C ALA A 280 13.22 -9.32 -29.44
N ASP A 281 12.21 -10.17 -29.54
CA ASP A 281 11.21 -10.43 -28.49
C ASP A 281 11.38 -11.83 -27.87
N ALA A 282 12.45 -12.56 -28.20
CA ALA A 282 12.65 -13.95 -27.83
C ALA A 282 14.05 -14.22 -27.21
N GLY A 283 14.19 -15.40 -26.61
CA GLY A 283 15.43 -15.93 -26.08
C GLY A 283 16.08 -14.99 -25.07
N THR A 284 17.35 -14.69 -25.26
CA THR A 284 18.15 -13.86 -24.34
C THR A 284 17.50 -12.49 -24.07
N ASN A 285 16.85 -11.87 -25.05
CA ASN A 285 16.19 -10.57 -24.87
C ASN A 285 15.00 -10.70 -23.93
N TYR A 286 14.12 -11.68 -24.19
CA TYR A 286 12.96 -11.97 -23.33
C TYR A 286 13.42 -12.33 -21.92
N ILE A 287 14.36 -13.27 -21.77
CA ILE A 287 14.89 -13.72 -20.48
C ILE A 287 15.48 -12.55 -19.68
N ASN A 288 16.28 -11.69 -20.30
CA ASN A 288 16.89 -10.54 -19.62
C ASN A 288 15.85 -9.51 -19.20
N SER A 289 14.82 -9.30 -19.98
CA SER A 289 13.70 -8.39 -19.63
C SER A 289 12.93 -8.91 -18.42
N ILE A 290 12.60 -10.21 -18.40
CA ILE A 290 11.96 -10.85 -17.24
C ILE A 290 12.87 -10.79 -16.00
N LYS A 291 14.18 -11.08 -16.14
CA LYS A 291 15.15 -10.96 -15.02
C LYS A 291 15.19 -9.54 -14.45
N SER A 292 15.20 -8.54 -15.32
CA SER A 292 15.22 -7.13 -14.89
C SER A 292 13.94 -6.76 -14.14
N TYR A 293 12.79 -7.21 -14.62
CA TYR A 293 11.50 -6.95 -13.99
C TYR A 293 11.38 -7.68 -12.64
N VAL A 294 11.74 -8.97 -12.56
CA VAL A 294 11.81 -9.72 -11.29
C VAL A 294 12.73 -9.04 -10.28
N SER A 295 13.91 -8.60 -10.72
CA SER A 295 14.83 -7.86 -9.84
C SER A 295 14.23 -6.56 -9.32
N LEU A 296 13.51 -5.84 -10.18
CA LEU A 296 12.82 -4.62 -9.79
C LEU A 296 11.71 -4.90 -8.77
N LEU A 297 10.86 -5.91 -9.01
CA LEU A 297 9.82 -6.33 -8.08
C LEU A 297 10.41 -6.71 -6.72
N ASN A 298 11.39 -7.61 -6.71
CA ASN A 298 12.00 -8.10 -5.47
C ASN A 298 12.71 -7.01 -4.68
N SER A 299 13.40 -6.07 -5.34
CA SER A 299 14.06 -4.93 -4.67
C SER A 299 13.05 -3.96 -4.05
N ASN A 300 11.81 -3.97 -4.53
CA ASN A 300 10.70 -3.19 -3.99
C ASN A 300 9.85 -3.95 -2.96
N GLY A 301 10.26 -5.17 -2.55
CA GLY A 301 9.56 -5.96 -1.55
C GLY A 301 8.41 -6.81 -2.10
N LEU A 302 8.27 -6.93 -3.42
CA LEU A 302 7.22 -7.69 -4.08
C LEU A 302 7.73 -9.09 -4.46
N VAL A 303 7.04 -10.13 -4.02
CA VAL A 303 7.26 -11.50 -4.47
C VAL A 303 6.88 -11.60 -5.94
N ALA A 304 7.73 -12.24 -6.75
CA ALA A 304 7.42 -12.50 -8.14
C ALA A 304 6.91 -13.94 -8.30
N ILE A 305 5.77 -14.13 -8.95
CA ILE A 305 5.27 -15.45 -9.34
C ILE A 305 5.40 -15.55 -10.85
N LEU A 306 6.22 -16.47 -11.32
CA LEU A 306 6.42 -16.72 -12.74
C LEU A 306 5.52 -17.87 -13.17
N ASP A 307 4.66 -17.60 -14.12
CA ASP A 307 3.62 -18.51 -14.61
C ASP A 307 3.88 -18.91 -16.06
N LEU A 308 3.80 -20.20 -16.37
CA LEU A 308 3.75 -20.66 -17.75
C LEU A 308 2.33 -20.54 -18.27
N HIS A 309 2.05 -19.47 -19.01
CA HIS A 309 0.69 -19.09 -19.40
C HIS A 309 0.26 -19.67 -20.75
N TRP A 310 1.09 -19.48 -21.77
CA TRP A 310 0.81 -20.00 -23.13
C TRP A 310 1.92 -20.93 -23.58
N THR A 311 1.50 -22.05 -24.18
CA THR A 311 2.34 -23.17 -24.64
C THR A 311 2.02 -23.54 -26.06
N ASP A 312 2.92 -24.27 -26.69
CA ASP A 312 2.72 -24.91 -27.97
C ASP A 312 1.72 -26.07 -27.86
N GLY A 313 1.40 -26.65 -28.97
CA GLY A 313 0.51 -27.80 -29.09
C GLY A 313 -0.73 -27.53 -29.93
N ALA A 314 -0.93 -28.32 -30.99
CA ALA A 314 -2.10 -28.25 -31.82
C ALA A 314 -3.31 -28.88 -31.10
N TYR A 315 -4.30 -28.07 -30.77
CA TYR A 315 -5.51 -28.52 -30.12
C TYR A 315 -6.75 -27.87 -30.75
N THR A 316 -7.74 -28.68 -31.13
CA THR A 316 -9.00 -28.25 -31.75
C THR A 316 -10.23 -28.90 -31.09
N GLY A 317 -10.02 -29.52 -29.92
CA GLY A 317 -11.07 -30.18 -29.17
C GLY A 317 -11.98 -29.22 -28.41
N PRO A 318 -12.81 -29.75 -27.48
CA PRO A 318 -13.69 -28.92 -26.66
C PRO A 318 -12.93 -27.82 -25.90
N SER A 319 -13.51 -26.64 -25.86
CA SER A 319 -12.95 -25.46 -25.18
C SER A 319 -11.62 -24.94 -25.75
N ALA A 320 -11.23 -25.32 -26.96
CA ALA A 320 -10.03 -24.81 -27.63
C ALA A 320 -10.06 -23.28 -27.73
N GLY A 321 -9.05 -22.61 -27.18
CA GLY A 321 -8.90 -21.15 -27.30
C GLY A 321 -8.57 -20.71 -28.72
N CYS A 322 -7.77 -21.52 -29.44
CA CYS A 322 -7.47 -21.36 -30.87
C CYS A 322 -7.00 -22.69 -31.47
N SER A 323 -6.96 -22.76 -32.82
CA SER A 323 -6.47 -23.93 -33.56
C SER A 323 -4.97 -23.90 -33.85
N SER A 324 -4.23 -22.84 -33.45
CA SER A 324 -2.80 -22.71 -33.70
C SER A 324 -2.02 -23.77 -32.92
N ALA A 325 -0.98 -24.30 -33.54
CA ALA A 325 0.01 -25.15 -32.84
C ALA A 325 1.03 -24.32 -32.01
N GLN A 326 1.10 -23.03 -32.29
CA GLN A 326 2.01 -22.09 -31.63
C GLN A 326 1.45 -21.63 -30.28
N ALA A 327 2.31 -21.13 -29.41
CA ALA A 327 1.99 -20.57 -28.10
C ALA A 327 1.27 -19.21 -28.20
N THR A 328 0.12 -19.17 -28.86
CA THR A 328 -0.68 -17.96 -29.14
C THR A 328 -2.03 -17.95 -28.46
N CYS A 329 -2.33 -18.96 -27.65
CA CYS A 329 -3.55 -19.09 -26.87
C CYS A 329 -3.41 -20.21 -25.84
N GLN A 330 -4.35 -20.26 -24.91
CA GLN A 330 -4.49 -21.30 -23.90
C GLN A 330 -4.62 -22.71 -24.51
N LYS A 331 -3.94 -23.66 -23.93
CA LYS A 331 -3.99 -25.10 -24.27
C LYS A 331 -4.53 -25.90 -23.08
N PRO A 332 -5.06 -27.13 -23.30
CA PRO A 332 -5.57 -27.96 -22.19
C PRO A 332 -4.50 -28.41 -21.19
N MET A 333 -3.29 -28.63 -21.64
CA MET A 333 -2.09 -28.99 -20.89
C MET A 333 -0.85 -28.50 -21.64
N PRO A 334 0.28 -28.25 -20.98
CA PRO A 334 1.49 -27.85 -21.68
C PRO A 334 2.08 -29.01 -22.49
N ASP A 335 2.77 -28.71 -23.58
CA ASP A 335 3.48 -29.72 -24.36
C ASP A 335 4.78 -30.13 -23.70
N ALA A 336 5.16 -31.39 -23.84
CA ALA A 336 6.38 -31.91 -23.20
C ALA A 336 7.68 -31.48 -23.90
N ALA A 337 7.60 -31.04 -25.17
CA ALA A 337 8.78 -30.72 -25.95
C ALA A 337 9.38 -29.36 -25.55
N GLN A 338 8.53 -28.39 -25.20
CA GLN A 338 8.96 -27.04 -24.87
C GLN A 338 8.83 -26.72 -23.37
N ALA A 339 7.76 -27.16 -22.68
CA ALA A 339 7.52 -26.82 -21.30
C ALA A 339 8.55 -27.39 -20.33
N ILE A 340 9.09 -28.62 -20.59
CA ILE A 340 10.11 -29.22 -19.73
C ILE A 340 11.45 -28.48 -19.85
N PRO A 341 12.01 -28.18 -21.05
CA PRO A 341 13.18 -27.32 -21.18
C PRO A 341 12.96 -25.89 -20.65
N PHE A 342 11.77 -25.31 -20.86
CA PHE A 342 11.40 -24.02 -20.31
C PHE A 342 11.57 -23.99 -18.78
N TRP A 343 10.96 -24.93 -18.05
CA TRP A 343 11.06 -24.97 -16.60
C TRP A 343 12.47 -25.27 -16.10
N SER A 344 13.23 -26.12 -16.78
CA SER A 344 14.65 -26.34 -16.47
C SER A 344 15.46 -25.04 -16.58
N SER A 345 15.18 -24.23 -17.62
CA SER A 345 15.87 -22.96 -17.86
C SER A 345 15.42 -21.86 -16.88
N VAL A 346 14.11 -21.73 -16.60
CA VAL A 346 13.57 -20.78 -15.61
C VAL A 346 14.12 -21.10 -14.23
N ALA A 347 14.11 -22.37 -13.83
CA ALA A 347 14.65 -22.83 -12.54
C ALA A 347 16.15 -22.55 -12.43
N ALA A 348 16.95 -22.82 -13.47
CA ALA A 348 18.38 -22.48 -13.48
C ALA A 348 18.62 -20.96 -13.39
N THR A 349 17.69 -20.15 -13.91
CA THR A 349 17.80 -18.69 -13.89
C THR A 349 17.48 -18.08 -12.54
N PHE A 350 16.47 -18.59 -11.82
CA PHE A 350 15.93 -17.99 -10.60
C PHE A 350 16.06 -18.87 -9.34
N GLY A 351 16.57 -20.09 -9.47
CA GLY A 351 16.62 -21.09 -8.40
C GLY A 351 17.42 -20.72 -7.15
N GLY A 352 18.17 -19.63 -7.18
CA GLY A 352 18.87 -19.07 -6.00
C GLY A 352 18.12 -17.93 -5.31
N ASN A 353 16.85 -17.68 -5.67
CA ASN A 353 16.05 -16.57 -5.19
C ASN A 353 14.66 -17.06 -4.75
N ASP A 354 14.49 -17.38 -3.46
CA ASP A 354 13.22 -17.88 -2.91
C ASP A 354 12.12 -16.80 -2.79
N ALA A 355 12.38 -15.56 -3.21
CA ALA A 355 11.35 -14.56 -3.45
C ALA A 355 10.69 -14.69 -4.84
N VAL A 356 11.02 -15.74 -5.57
CA VAL A 356 10.39 -16.14 -6.84
C VAL A 356 9.67 -17.46 -6.64
N ILE A 357 8.40 -17.50 -7.01
CA ILE A 357 7.55 -18.70 -7.02
C ILE A 357 7.36 -19.13 -8.47
N PHE A 358 7.31 -20.43 -8.74
CA PHE A 358 7.07 -20.99 -10.06
C PHE A 358 5.66 -21.57 -10.14
N ASP A 359 4.79 -20.97 -10.94
CA ASP A 359 3.44 -21.47 -11.24
C ASP A 359 3.50 -22.26 -12.55
N LEU A 360 3.48 -23.61 -12.41
CA LEU A 360 3.95 -24.47 -13.49
C LEU A 360 3.08 -24.48 -14.74
N PHE A 361 1.80 -24.21 -14.61
CA PHE A 361 0.92 -24.00 -15.76
C PHE A 361 -0.35 -23.27 -15.33
N ASN A 362 -0.69 -22.24 -16.08
CA ASN A 362 -1.77 -21.30 -15.81
C ASN A 362 -3.12 -21.97 -15.49
N GLU A 363 -3.73 -22.61 -16.50
CA GLU A 363 -5.13 -23.10 -16.41
C GLU A 363 -5.32 -24.44 -17.09
N PRO A 364 -4.96 -25.55 -16.44
CA PRO A 364 -5.23 -26.89 -16.96
C PRO A 364 -6.72 -27.17 -17.15
N TYR A 365 -7.07 -27.85 -18.26
CA TYR A 365 -8.44 -28.34 -18.52
C TYR A 365 -8.44 -29.67 -19.29
N ALA A 366 -7.57 -30.60 -18.89
CA ALA A 366 -7.42 -31.90 -19.54
C ALA A 366 -8.69 -32.75 -19.52
N SER A 367 -9.49 -32.66 -18.44
CA SER A 367 -10.79 -33.33 -18.33
C SER A 367 -11.76 -32.95 -19.45
N ARG A 368 -11.75 -31.68 -19.90
CA ARG A 368 -12.61 -31.22 -21.00
C ARG A 368 -12.19 -31.80 -22.36
N ALA A 369 -10.90 -32.05 -22.54
CA ALA A 369 -10.40 -32.72 -23.75
C ALA A 369 -10.90 -34.15 -23.88
N ASP A 370 -11.18 -34.83 -22.75
CA ASP A 370 -11.75 -36.19 -22.69
C ASP A 370 -13.23 -36.16 -22.28
N ASN A 371 -14.05 -35.34 -22.91
CA ASN A 371 -15.48 -35.28 -22.70
C ASN A 371 -15.92 -35.12 -21.23
N ASN A 372 -15.19 -34.35 -20.46
CA ASN A 372 -15.36 -34.12 -19.01
C ASN A 372 -15.12 -35.37 -18.15
N ASN A 373 -14.21 -36.24 -18.55
CA ASN A 373 -13.74 -37.36 -17.75
C ASN A 373 -12.74 -36.87 -16.69
N SER A 374 -13.23 -36.51 -15.51
CA SER A 374 -12.42 -35.94 -14.44
C SER A 374 -11.29 -36.89 -13.96
N ALA A 375 -11.54 -38.20 -13.91
CA ALA A 375 -10.51 -39.14 -13.43
C ALA A 375 -9.31 -39.23 -14.39
N GLU A 376 -9.54 -39.29 -15.69
CA GLU A 376 -8.47 -39.26 -16.69
C GLU A 376 -7.86 -37.88 -16.82
N GLY A 377 -8.66 -36.80 -16.70
CA GLY A 377 -8.16 -35.42 -16.66
C GLY A 377 -7.11 -35.24 -15.57
N TRP A 378 -7.42 -35.61 -14.32
CA TRP A 378 -6.47 -35.57 -13.20
C TRP A 378 -5.27 -36.49 -13.40
N GLN A 379 -5.43 -37.65 -14.05
CA GLN A 379 -4.31 -38.54 -14.37
C GLN A 379 -3.39 -37.89 -15.41
N CYS A 380 -3.95 -37.29 -16.47
CA CYS A 380 -3.22 -36.52 -17.47
C CYS A 380 -2.49 -35.33 -16.82
N TRP A 381 -3.18 -34.57 -15.98
CA TRP A 381 -2.63 -33.46 -15.22
C TRP A 381 -1.40 -33.89 -14.41
N ALA A 382 -1.49 -34.98 -13.67
CA ALA A 382 -0.43 -35.45 -12.81
C ALA A 382 0.79 -35.96 -13.55
N THR A 383 0.57 -36.83 -14.56
CA THR A 383 1.64 -37.65 -15.17
C THR A 383 1.92 -37.38 -16.64
N GLY A 384 1.03 -36.63 -17.32
CA GLY A 384 1.11 -36.41 -18.77
C GLY A 384 0.66 -37.61 -19.62
N SER A 385 0.08 -38.67 -19.00
CA SER A 385 -0.41 -39.86 -19.73
C SER A 385 -1.29 -40.73 -18.82
N PRO A 386 -2.42 -41.26 -19.32
CA PRO A 386 -3.02 -40.97 -20.63
C PRO A 386 -3.59 -39.54 -20.68
N CYS A 387 -3.69 -38.97 -21.89
CA CYS A 387 -4.29 -37.65 -22.13
C CYS A 387 -5.22 -37.74 -23.36
N THR A 388 -6.35 -38.40 -23.20
CA THR A 388 -7.34 -38.60 -24.27
C THR A 388 -7.85 -37.27 -24.81
N GLY A 389 -7.94 -37.14 -26.12
CA GLY A 389 -8.37 -35.91 -26.79
C GLY A 389 -7.27 -34.88 -27.03
N ILE A 390 -6.10 -35.01 -26.44
CA ILE A 390 -4.93 -34.16 -26.66
C ILE A 390 -3.99 -34.86 -27.64
N SER A 391 -3.65 -34.20 -28.75
CA SER A 391 -2.92 -34.84 -29.87
C SER A 391 -1.39 -34.72 -29.79
N TYR A 392 -0.87 -33.95 -28.86
CA TYR A 392 0.57 -33.76 -28.62
C TYR A 392 1.01 -34.42 -27.30
N PRO A 393 2.31 -34.79 -27.15
CA PRO A 393 2.84 -35.26 -25.87
C PRO A 393 2.71 -34.20 -24.80
N VAL A 394 2.08 -34.53 -23.67
CA VAL A 394 1.79 -33.61 -22.57
C VAL A 394 2.90 -33.67 -21.52
N ALA A 395 3.30 -32.51 -21.02
CA ALA A 395 4.08 -32.39 -19.79
C ALA A 395 3.13 -32.43 -18.58
N GLY A 396 3.09 -33.55 -17.85
CA GLY A 396 2.36 -33.63 -16.58
C GLY A 396 3.07 -32.85 -15.46
N MET A 397 2.32 -32.47 -14.42
CA MET A 397 2.85 -31.68 -13.30
C MET A 397 4.08 -32.35 -12.65
N GLN A 398 4.06 -33.70 -12.49
CA GLN A 398 5.23 -34.42 -11.95
C GLN A 398 6.49 -34.24 -12.80
N GLN A 399 6.35 -34.22 -14.13
CA GLN A 399 7.51 -34.05 -15.02
C GLN A 399 8.08 -32.64 -14.91
N MET A 400 7.23 -31.61 -14.79
CA MET A 400 7.65 -30.22 -14.62
C MET A 400 8.26 -29.97 -13.23
N VAL A 401 7.68 -30.53 -12.15
CA VAL A 401 8.30 -30.51 -10.81
C VAL A 401 9.69 -31.14 -10.86
N THR A 402 9.82 -32.30 -11.53
CA THR A 402 11.10 -32.99 -11.69
C THR A 402 12.11 -32.13 -12.47
N ALA A 403 11.67 -31.39 -13.49
CA ALA A 403 12.53 -30.50 -14.27
C ALA A 403 13.05 -29.32 -13.42
N VAL A 404 12.19 -28.70 -12.61
CA VAL A 404 12.57 -27.63 -11.69
C VAL A 404 13.58 -28.12 -10.65
N ARG A 405 13.28 -29.24 -9.96
CA ARG A 405 14.18 -29.80 -8.95
C ARG A 405 15.48 -30.35 -9.55
N GLY A 406 15.40 -30.91 -10.75
CA GLY A 406 16.57 -31.37 -11.51
C GLY A 406 17.54 -30.24 -11.90
N ALA A 407 17.05 -29.01 -12.03
CA ALA A 407 17.88 -27.82 -12.23
C ALA A 407 18.48 -27.25 -10.93
N GLY A 408 18.18 -27.84 -9.77
CA GLY A 408 18.71 -27.45 -8.46
C GLY A 408 17.96 -26.30 -7.79
N ALA A 409 16.77 -25.98 -8.22
CA ALA A 409 15.93 -24.94 -7.62
C ALA A 409 15.04 -25.51 -6.52
N ASN A 410 15.04 -24.87 -5.33
CA ASN A 410 14.24 -25.23 -4.16
C ASN A 410 13.02 -24.30 -3.98
N ASN A 411 12.80 -23.37 -4.90
CA ASN A 411 11.71 -22.40 -4.86
C ASN A 411 10.35 -23.08 -4.61
N VAL A 412 9.42 -22.32 -4.04
CA VAL A 412 8.01 -22.70 -3.97
C VAL A 412 7.47 -22.93 -5.37
N ILE A 413 6.76 -24.03 -5.55
CA ILE A 413 6.10 -24.40 -6.81
C ILE A 413 4.59 -24.32 -6.60
N MET A 414 3.89 -23.59 -7.47
CA MET A 414 2.43 -23.57 -7.55
C MET A 414 1.96 -24.52 -8.65
N LEU A 415 0.84 -25.19 -8.40
CA LEU A 415 0.22 -26.13 -9.33
C LEU A 415 -1.27 -25.80 -9.47
N GLY A 416 -1.66 -25.28 -10.62
CA GLY A 416 -3.06 -25.00 -10.95
C GLY A 416 -3.89 -26.27 -10.95
N GLY A 417 -5.12 -26.20 -10.42
CA GLY A 417 -6.06 -27.31 -10.48
C GLY A 417 -6.63 -27.55 -11.90
N GLU A 418 -7.57 -28.49 -12.05
CA GLU A 418 -8.30 -28.74 -13.29
C GLU A 418 -9.39 -27.67 -13.54
N GLU A 419 -10.04 -27.76 -14.71
CA GLU A 419 -11.15 -26.88 -15.08
C GLU A 419 -10.77 -25.39 -15.01
N TYR A 420 -9.65 -25.02 -15.67
CA TYR A 420 -9.09 -23.67 -15.65
C TYR A 420 -8.67 -23.26 -14.23
N SER A 421 -7.98 -24.14 -13.53
CA SER A 421 -7.54 -23.96 -12.13
C SER A 421 -8.70 -23.73 -11.13
N ASN A 422 -9.97 -23.94 -11.55
CA ASN A 422 -11.15 -23.71 -10.71
C ASN A 422 -11.58 -24.94 -9.90
N ASP A 423 -11.12 -26.14 -10.26
CA ASP A 423 -11.37 -27.39 -9.55
C ASP A 423 -10.12 -27.86 -8.81
N LEU A 424 -10.19 -27.94 -7.47
CA LEU A 424 -9.15 -28.52 -6.61
C LEU A 424 -9.54 -29.87 -6.02
N THR A 425 -10.66 -30.46 -6.42
CA THR A 425 -11.20 -31.67 -5.76
C THR A 425 -10.30 -32.90 -5.87
N GLY A 426 -9.51 -33.00 -6.95
CA GLY A 426 -8.52 -34.07 -7.15
C GLY A 426 -7.11 -33.72 -6.72
N TRP A 427 -6.81 -32.45 -6.39
CA TRP A 427 -5.45 -31.95 -6.20
C TRP A 427 -4.65 -32.77 -5.18
N LEU A 428 -5.21 -33.00 -3.99
CA LEU A 428 -4.55 -33.77 -2.93
C LEU A 428 -4.35 -35.27 -3.26
N GLN A 429 -5.24 -35.83 -4.10
CA GLN A 429 -5.14 -37.24 -4.50
C GLN A 429 -4.04 -37.43 -5.56
N TYR A 430 -3.87 -36.46 -6.42
CA TYR A 430 -2.95 -36.49 -7.56
C TYR A 430 -1.70 -35.61 -7.36
N GLU A 431 -1.48 -35.11 -6.14
CA GLU A 431 -0.34 -34.26 -5.79
C GLU A 431 0.99 -34.90 -6.23
N PRO A 432 1.83 -34.19 -7.01
CA PRO A 432 3.14 -34.67 -7.38
C PRO A 432 4.05 -34.88 -6.16
N THR A 433 4.96 -35.84 -6.26
CA THR A 433 6.03 -35.99 -5.29
C THR A 433 7.06 -34.89 -5.47
N ASP A 434 7.28 -34.10 -4.44
CA ASP A 434 8.32 -33.08 -4.37
C ASP A 434 9.30 -33.41 -3.24
N PRO A 435 10.61 -33.63 -3.53
CA PRO A 435 11.60 -33.93 -2.49
C PRO A 435 11.79 -32.80 -1.49
N ASP A 436 11.51 -31.54 -1.88
CA ASP A 436 11.67 -30.39 -1.01
C ASP A 436 10.40 -30.03 -0.22
N HIS A 437 9.28 -30.75 -0.46
CA HIS A 437 7.98 -30.49 0.17
C HIS A 437 7.54 -29.04 0.09
N ASN A 438 7.71 -28.41 -1.08
CA ASN A 438 7.55 -26.98 -1.27
C ASN A 438 6.49 -26.66 -2.34
N LEU A 439 5.36 -27.43 -2.31
CA LEU A 439 4.25 -27.29 -3.24
C LEU A 439 3.11 -26.46 -2.65
N VAL A 440 2.42 -25.73 -3.53
CA VAL A 440 1.26 -24.88 -3.29
C VAL A 440 0.18 -25.21 -4.30
N ALA A 441 -1.07 -25.31 -3.90
CA ALA A 441 -2.19 -25.40 -4.83
C ALA A 441 -2.55 -24.02 -5.37
N SER A 442 -2.61 -23.86 -6.70
CA SER A 442 -3.10 -22.66 -7.36
C SER A 442 -4.57 -22.81 -7.73
N TRP A 443 -5.37 -21.80 -7.42
CA TRP A 443 -6.81 -21.77 -7.69
C TRP A 443 -7.20 -20.50 -8.40
N HIS A 444 -8.07 -20.59 -9.43
CA HIS A 444 -8.59 -19.43 -10.13
C HIS A 444 -10.10 -19.30 -9.90
N SER A 445 -10.57 -18.08 -9.70
CA SER A 445 -11.98 -17.84 -9.39
C SER A 445 -12.51 -16.56 -10.01
N TYR A 446 -13.46 -16.74 -10.91
CA TYR A 446 -14.19 -15.66 -11.58
C TYR A 446 -15.69 -15.84 -11.37
N ASN A 447 -16.47 -14.75 -11.52
CA ASN A 447 -17.93 -14.78 -11.37
C ASN A 447 -18.65 -15.71 -12.36
N PHE A 448 -17.98 -16.13 -13.42
CA PHE A 448 -18.50 -17.05 -14.45
C PHE A 448 -17.98 -18.49 -14.32
N ASN A 449 -17.12 -18.80 -13.38
CA ASN A 449 -16.63 -20.15 -13.15
C ASN A 449 -17.67 -21.05 -12.49
N SER A 450 -17.48 -22.37 -12.60
CA SER A 450 -18.36 -23.37 -11.98
C SER A 450 -18.33 -23.28 -10.45
N CYS A 451 -17.15 -23.08 -9.85
CA CYS A 451 -16.97 -22.88 -8.41
C CYS A 451 -16.87 -21.37 -8.09
N SER A 452 -17.98 -20.65 -8.27
CA SER A 452 -18.08 -19.19 -8.05
C SER A 452 -18.93 -18.79 -6.85
N SER A 453 -19.29 -19.73 -5.97
CA SER A 453 -20.12 -19.45 -4.78
C SER A 453 -19.42 -19.87 -3.49
N GLN A 454 -19.72 -19.18 -2.40
CA GLN A 454 -19.14 -19.48 -1.10
C GLN A 454 -19.41 -20.94 -0.64
N SER A 455 -20.55 -21.53 -1.01
CA SER A 455 -20.83 -22.93 -0.72
C SER A 455 -19.86 -23.86 -1.45
N CYS A 456 -19.51 -23.55 -2.70
CA CYS A 456 -18.52 -24.32 -3.45
C CYS A 456 -17.11 -24.10 -2.86
N TRP A 457 -16.71 -22.87 -2.58
CA TRP A 457 -15.41 -22.57 -1.97
C TRP A 457 -15.22 -23.35 -0.65
N THR A 458 -16.26 -23.37 0.19
CA THR A 458 -16.23 -24.10 1.47
C THR A 458 -16.16 -25.61 1.28
N SER A 459 -16.80 -26.18 0.25
CA SER A 459 -16.85 -27.63 0.04
C SER A 459 -15.68 -28.17 -0.78
N GLN A 460 -15.06 -27.39 -1.68
CA GLN A 460 -14.04 -27.87 -2.59
C GLN A 460 -12.65 -27.29 -2.34
N VAL A 461 -12.56 -26.01 -1.92
CA VAL A 461 -11.29 -25.32 -1.72
C VAL A 461 -10.81 -25.37 -0.27
N ALA A 462 -11.70 -25.13 0.70
CA ALA A 462 -11.33 -25.16 2.13
C ALA A 462 -10.70 -26.49 2.60
N PRO A 463 -11.11 -27.69 2.12
CA PRO A 463 -10.44 -28.95 2.46
C PRO A 463 -8.97 -29.01 2.00
N VAL A 464 -8.64 -28.36 0.87
CA VAL A 464 -7.27 -28.26 0.35
C VAL A 464 -6.46 -27.27 1.20
N ILE A 465 -7.03 -26.09 1.48
CA ILE A 465 -6.40 -25.07 2.37
C ILE A 465 -6.03 -25.68 3.74
N ALA A 466 -6.81 -26.62 4.24
CA ALA A 466 -6.54 -27.25 5.52
C ALA A 466 -5.28 -28.16 5.51
N GLN A 467 -4.77 -28.55 4.34
CA GLN A 467 -3.67 -29.52 4.21
C GLN A 467 -2.41 -28.93 3.57
N VAL A 468 -2.57 -28.10 2.54
CA VAL A 468 -1.48 -27.45 1.83
C VAL A 468 -1.76 -25.93 1.70
N PRO A 469 -0.75 -25.10 1.48
CA PRO A 469 -1.01 -23.70 1.16
C PRO A 469 -1.78 -23.60 -0.15
N VAL A 470 -2.76 -22.70 -0.20
CA VAL A 470 -3.47 -22.34 -1.44
C VAL A 470 -3.17 -20.89 -1.76
N VAL A 471 -2.89 -20.61 -3.01
CA VAL A 471 -2.85 -19.27 -3.57
C VAL A 471 -3.94 -19.19 -4.63
N ALA A 472 -4.90 -18.28 -4.46
CA ALA A 472 -5.80 -17.94 -5.55
C ALA A 472 -4.99 -17.13 -6.58
N GLY A 473 -4.39 -17.85 -7.55
CA GLY A 473 -3.46 -17.29 -8.54
C GLY A 473 -4.10 -16.26 -9.44
N GLU A 474 -5.40 -16.40 -9.70
CA GLU A 474 -6.22 -15.39 -10.35
C GLU A 474 -7.59 -15.28 -9.70
N ILE A 475 -8.00 -14.06 -9.39
CA ILE A 475 -9.37 -13.74 -9.03
C ILE A 475 -9.86 -12.55 -9.86
N GLY A 476 -11.14 -12.57 -10.25
CA GLY A 476 -11.68 -11.48 -11.05
C GLY A 476 -13.18 -11.57 -11.31
N GLU A 477 -13.70 -10.54 -11.97
CA GLU A 477 -15.10 -10.48 -12.44
C GLU A 477 -15.17 -9.74 -13.78
N ASN A 478 -16.05 -10.21 -14.68
CA ASN A 478 -16.16 -9.68 -16.04
C ASN A 478 -17.23 -8.58 -16.20
N ASP A 479 -18.00 -8.28 -15.14
CA ASP A 479 -19.01 -7.23 -15.13
C ASP A 479 -18.54 -5.95 -14.42
N CYS A 480 -17.35 -5.98 -13.84
CA CYS A 480 -16.73 -4.87 -13.11
C CYS A 480 -17.57 -4.26 -11.98
N ALA A 481 -18.53 -5.00 -11.44
CA ALA A 481 -19.46 -4.48 -10.44
C ALA A 481 -18.90 -4.48 -9.00
N GLY A 482 -17.81 -5.20 -8.73
CA GLY A 482 -17.28 -5.42 -7.38
C GLY A 482 -18.13 -6.38 -6.53
N SER A 483 -19.22 -6.89 -7.09
CA SER A 483 -20.18 -7.71 -6.36
C SER A 483 -19.69 -9.12 -6.09
N TYR A 484 -18.80 -9.63 -6.92
CA TYR A 484 -18.16 -10.93 -6.77
C TYR A 484 -16.85 -10.85 -6.00
N ILE A 485 -16.00 -9.89 -6.32
CA ILE A 485 -14.67 -9.80 -5.70
C ILE A 485 -14.73 -9.53 -4.20
N ASN A 486 -15.69 -8.70 -3.74
CA ASN A 486 -15.82 -8.35 -2.33
C ASN A 486 -16.09 -9.55 -1.41
N PRO A 487 -17.12 -10.41 -1.63
CA PRO A 487 -17.34 -11.60 -0.80
C PRO A 487 -16.23 -12.65 -0.98
N LEU A 488 -15.61 -12.76 -2.17
CA LEU A 488 -14.53 -13.69 -2.41
C LEU A 488 -13.28 -13.34 -1.60
N THR A 489 -12.81 -12.10 -1.67
CA THR A 489 -11.64 -11.65 -0.92
C THR A 489 -11.87 -11.73 0.59
N ALA A 490 -13.05 -11.35 1.08
CA ALA A 490 -13.40 -11.51 2.48
C ALA A 490 -13.37 -12.97 2.94
N TRP A 491 -13.82 -13.92 2.09
CA TRP A 491 -13.74 -15.34 2.40
C TRP A 491 -12.28 -15.83 2.41
N LEU A 492 -11.47 -15.47 1.41
CA LEU A 492 -10.05 -15.83 1.33
C LEU A 492 -9.26 -15.30 2.55
N ASP A 493 -9.51 -14.05 2.96
CA ASP A 493 -8.92 -13.50 4.18
C ASP A 493 -9.33 -14.27 5.44
N SER A 494 -10.60 -14.70 5.55
CA SER A 494 -11.07 -15.50 6.66
C SER A 494 -10.36 -16.87 6.75
N GLN A 495 -9.84 -17.36 5.63
CA GLN A 495 -9.06 -18.59 5.54
C GLN A 495 -7.54 -18.34 5.66
N ASN A 496 -7.08 -17.11 5.80
CA ASN A 496 -5.66 -16.69 5.70
C ASN A 496 -5.00 -17.17 4.39
N THR A 497 -5.72 -17.10 3.28
CA THR A 497 -5.31 -17.56 1.96
C THR A 497 -4.83 -16.41 1.11
N SER A 498 -3.75 -16.62 0.36
CA SER A 498 -3.16 -15.69 -0.59
C SER A 498 -4.02 -15.57 -1.85
N TYR A 499 -4.03 -14.37 -2.48
CA TYR A 499 -4.75 -14.13 -3.73
C TYR A 499 -4.13 -13.03 -4.57
N LEU A 500 -4.29 -13.13 -5.90
CA LEU A 500 -3.87 -12.14 -6.88
C LEU A 500 -5.02 -11.82 -7.82
N ALA A 501 -5.22 -10.55 -8.10
CA ALA A 501 -6.32 -10.09 -8.94
C ALA A 501 -5.87 -9.94 -10.40
N TRP A 502 -6.61 -10.53 -11.32
CA TRP A 502 -6.44 -10.39 -12.76
C TRP A 502 -7.19 -9.15 -13.25
N ALA A 503 -6.58 -8.10 -13.93
CA ALA A 503 -5.15 -7.96 -14.10
C ALA A 503 -4.78 -6.48 -14.00
N TRP A 504 -3.55 -6.18 -13.61
CA TRP A 504 -2.94 -4.86 -13.75
C TRP A 504 -2.60 -4.66 -15.22
N ASN A 505 -3.62 -4.29 -15.99
CA ASN A 505 -3.56 -4.09 -17.43
C ASN A 505 -4.51 -2.96 -17.81
N ALA A 506 -3.99 -1.92 -18.46
CA ALA A 506 -4.73 -0.72 -18.83
C ALA A 506 -5.56 -0.90 -20.13
N ASP A 507 -5.29 -1.93 -20.91
CA ASP A 507 -6.03 -2.23 -22.15
C ASP A 507 -7.32 -3.01 -21.88
N PHE A 508 -7.45 -3.61 -20.69
CA PHE A 508 -8.67 -4.27 -20.25
C PHE A 508 -9.61 -3.25 -19.60
N ASN A 509 -10.75 -3.02 -20.22
CA ASN A 509 -11.70 -1.97 -19.80
C ASN A 509 -13.06 -2.54 -19.39
N CYS A 510 -13.07 -3.69 -18.70
CA CYS A 510 -14.27 -4.42 -18.27
C CYS A 510 -15.15 -4.99 -19.42
N SER A 511 -15.01 -4.51 -20.65
CA SER A 511 -15.68 -5.09 -21.80
C SER A 511 -14.77 -6.06 -22.59
N SER A 512 -13.46 -5.87 -22.52
CA SER A 512 -12.44 -6.71 -23.16
C SER A 512 -11.78 -7.69 -22.19
N GLY A 513 -11.90 -7.47 -20.88
CA GLY A 513 -11.33 -8.29 -19.81
C GLY A 513 -11.41 -7.59 -18.46
N PRO A 514 -11.23 -8.30 -17.36
CA PRO A 514 -11.30 -7.73 -16.00
C PRO A 514 -10.01 -6.95 -15.66
N GLY A 515 -9.89 -5.74 -16.20
CA GLY A 515 -8.79 -4.82 -15.89
C GLY A 515 -8.97 -4.12 -14.56
N LEU A 516 -7.90 -4.06 -13.77
CA LEU A 516 -7.87 -3.36 -12.48
C LEU A 516 -7.66 -1.85 -12.66
N VAL A 517 -6.93 -1.43 -13.68
CA VAL A 517 -6.50 -0.04 -13.87
C VAL A 517 -6.87 0.48 -15.25
N THR A 518 -7.02 1.81 -15.35
CA THR A 518 -7.23 2.53 -16.62
C THR A 518 -5.93 3.04 -17.21
N ASP A 519 -4.85 3.00 -16.44
CA ASP A 519 -3.48 3.35 -16.82
C ASP A 519 -2.49 2.61 -15.91
N TYR A 520 -1.27 2.41 -16.38
CA TYR A 520 -0.23 1.74 -15.57
C TYR A 520 0.37 2.67 -14.50
N VAL A 521 0.37 3.98 -14.74
CA VAL A 521 0.90 5.02 -13.87
C VAL A 521 0.01 6.26 -14.01
N PRO A 522 -0.61 6.75 -12.94
CA PRO A 522 -0.42 6.41 -11.53
C PRO A 522 -1.16 5.15 -11.04
N GLY A 523 -1.82 4.39 -11.90
CA GLY A 523 -2.62 3.22 -11.54
C GLY A 523 -4.02 3.61 -11.07
N ASP A 524 -4.69 4.45 -11.87
CA ASP A 524 -6.07 4.85 -11.61
C ASP A 524 -7.01 3.65 -11.78
N PRO A 525 -7.86 3.33 -10.78
CA PRO A 525 -8.63 2.10 -10.79
C PRO A 525 -9.82 2.17 -11.75
N THR A 526 -10.15 1.03 -12.39
CA THR A 526 -11.49 0.76 -12.91
C THR A 526 -12.50 0.60 -11.75
N ALA A 527 -13.78 0.40 -12.02
CA ALA A 527 -14.76 0.11 -10.97
C ALA A 527 -14.42 -1.19 -10.21
N TYR A 528 -14.01 -2.24 -10.92
CA TYR A 528 -13.49 -3.48 -10.33
C TYR A 528 -12.22 -3.24 -9.50
N GLY A 529 -11.24 -2.53 -10.09
CA GLY A 529 -10.00 -2.18 -9.38
C GLY A 529 -10.23 -1.33 -8.13
N ALA A 530 -11.23 -0.43 -8.16
CA ALA A 530 -11.59 0.38 -6.99
C ALA A 530 -12.13 -0.48 -5.84
N ALA A 531 -12.93 -1.50 -6.14
CA ALA A 531 -13.42 -2.45 -5.13
C ALA A 531 -12.26 -3.24 -4.52
N TYR A 532 -11.34 -3.77 -5.34
CA TYR A 532 -10.16 -4.49 -4.89
C TYR A 532 -9.21 -3.60 -4.04
N LYS A 533 -8.89 -2.40 -4.52
CA LYS A 533 -8.08 -1.41 -3.79
C LYS A 533 -8.69 -1.04 -2.44
N ALA A 534 -10.01 -0.81 -2.40
CA ALA A 534 -10.72 -0.50 -1.17
C ALA A 534 -10.67 -1.67 -0.17
N HIS A 535 -10.78 -2.90 -0.68
CA HIS A 535 -10.64 -4.10 0.15
C HIS A 535 -9.23 -4.17 0.79
N LEU A 536 -8.16 -4.03 0.01
CA LEU A 536 -6.78 -4.03 0.52
C LEU A 536 -6.57 -2.93 1.57
N ALA A 537 -7.06 -1.72 1.30
CA ALA A 537 -6.99 -0.61 2.25
C ALA A 537 -7.73 -0.91 3.58
N SER A 538 -8.83 -1.68 3.54
CA SER A 538 -9.58 -2.09 4.73
C SER A 538 -8.78 -3.03 5.65
N LEU A 539 -7.77 -3.72 5.11
CA LEU A 539 -6.86 -4.59 5.85
C LEU A 539 -5.68 -3.81 6.47
N GLY A 540 -5.60 -2.49 6.23
CA GLY A 540 -4.49 -1.66 6.69
C GLY A 540 -3.22 -1.78 5.84
N LEU A 541 -3.38 -2.19 4.59
CA LEU A 541 -2.31 -2.36 3.61
C LEU A 541 -2.15 -1.10 2.74
#